data_0f1e8bd1f6fc04ca30329eec3848d5af
#
_entry.id   0f1e8bd1f6fc04ca30329eec3848d5af
#
_cell.length_a   1.000
_cell.length_b   1.000
_cell.length_c   1.000
_cell.angle_alpha   90.00
_cell.angle_beta   90.00
_cell.angle_gamma   90.00
#
_symmetry.space_group_name_H-M   'P 1'
#
loop_
_entity.id
_entity.type
_entity.pdbx_description
1 polymer ?
#
loop_
_entity_poly.entity_id
_entity_poly.type
_entity_poly.pdbx_seq_one_letter_code
_entity_poly.pdbx_strand_id
1 'polypeptide(L)'
;MRRGLIARSPVELPDAVFDARLDRVRAAMRDAKLDALVIYTNNTRTAGVSWLVGFVPYWSEALLVVPRDGAPYLVAALTFRVKTWIERVSRIGEVLHNPRVGLKAAQQIASLQKNAAVGIVDFDGLPAGIADDMREGGPGLALSDAEPLFAALRAKADPADIALAGKAAAIAYQALSQARGARLNGMIANAEQQARLDGAEEIYLAAAPDLARDSRFMRIEGEVALGNSFALRATVAYKGTWVRLVRTYCDADIARKAAARFAQAVAQLPSDSGFAGFTSWLVEGCRMAQPLDPLIGSRLGEGYPPLPGALVSVQAALAIDGQTVLLGAPALIGRSGEASSLIADPLYD
;
A
#
# COMPACT_ATOMS: atom_id res chain seq x y z
N MET A 1 -9.59 14.36 4.10
CA MET A 1 -9.02 13.04 4.42
C MET A 1 -10.00 12.31 5.30
N ARG A 2 -10.37 11.11 4.93
CA ARG A 2 -11.36 10.34 5.67
C ARG A 2 -10.74 9.04 6.12
N ARG A 3 -10.21 9.03 7.32
CA ARG A 3 -9.65 7.84 7.95
C ARG A 3 -10.54 7.42 9.10
N GLY A 4 -10.52 6.18 9.43
CA GLY A 4 -10.98 5.70 10.70
C GLY A 4 -12.37 5.16 10.81
N LEU A 5 -13.21 5.39 9.87
CA LEU A 5 -14.51 4.72 9.85
C LEU A 5 -14.54 3.60 8.80
N ILE A 6 -13.35 3.06 8.51
CA ILE A 6 -13.17 1.97 7.55
C ILE A 6 -13.60 0.69 8.25
N ALA A 7 -14.78 0.24 7.94
CA ALA A 7 -15.25 -1.06 8.39
C ALA A 7 -14.79 -2.14 7.42
N ARG A 8 -14.37 -3.27 7.96
CA ARG A 8 -14.18 -4.49 7.19
C ARG A 8 -15.49 -4.87 6.49
N SER A 9 -15.41 -5.17 5.19
CA SER A 9 -16.51 -5.81 4.46
C SER A 9 -16.37 -7.33 4.57
N PRO A 10 -17.25 -8.06 5.25
CA PRO A 10 -17.17 -9.52 5.31
C PRO A 10 -17.35 -10.20 3.96
N VAL A 11 -17.92 -9.50 2.98
CA VAL A 11 -18.09 -10.00 1.61
C VAL A 11 -16.77 -9.93 0.84
N GLU A 12 -16.06 -8.81 0.94
CA GLU A 12 -14.79 -8.60 0.23
C GLU A 12 -13.60 -9.22 0.98
N LEU A 13 -13.68 -9.24 2.32
CA LEU A 13 -12.66 -9.77 3.21
C LEU A 13 -13.31 -10.69 4.25
N PRO A 14 -13.72 -11.89 3.86
CA PRO A 14 -14.28 -12.88 4.79
C PRO A 14 -13.24 -13.33 5.82
N ASP A 15 -13.70 -13.85 6.96
CA ASP A 15 -12.86 -14.32 8.06
C ASP A 15 -11.79 -15.31 7.58
N ALA A 16 -12.14 -16.20 6.67
CA ALA A 16 -11.24 -17.21 6.12
C ALA A 16 -9.96 -16.62 5.47
N VAL A 17 -10.03 -15.39 4.93
CA VAL A 17 -8.86 -14.71 4.38
C VAL A 17 -7.86 -14.36 5.48
N PHE A 18 -8.36 -13.79 6.58
CA PHE A 18 -7.52 -13.43 7.73
C PHE A 18 -6.98 -14.66 8.45
N ASP A 19 -7.80 -15.69 8.61
CA ASP A 19 -7.40 -16.94 9.23
C ASP A 19 -6.28 -17.61 8.42
N ALA A 20 -6.39 -17.68 7.08
CA ALA A 20 -5.34 -18.19 6.22
C ALA A 20 -4.04 -17.35 6.25
N ARG A 21 -4.15 -16.01 6.38
CA ARG A 21 -2.99 -15.13 6.55
C ARG A 21 -2.32 -15.37 7.90
N LEU A 22 -3.10 -15.50 8.96
CA LEU A 22 -2.61 -15.78 10.31
C LEU A 22 -1.89 -17.13 10.37
N ASP A 23 -2.43 -18.16 9.73
CA ASP A 23 -1.80 -19.47 9.67
C ASP A 23 -0.43 -19.42 8.96
N ARG A 24 -0.32 -18.66 7.87
CA ARG A 24 0.97 -18.44 7.19
C ARG A 24 1.98 -17.72 8.09
N VAL A 25 1.52 -16.68 8.81
CA VAL A 25 2.37 -15.95 9.77
C VAL A 25 2.86 -16.91 10.87
N ARG A 26 1.99 -17.69 11.45
CA ARG A 26 2.35 -18.66 12.51
C ARG A 26 3.30 -19.76 12.02
N ALA A 27 3.13 -20.22 10.79
CA ALA A 27 4.08 -21.18 10.20
C ALA A 27 5.47 -20.55 10.11
N ALA A 28 5.58 -19.34 9.58
CA ALA A 28 6.86 -18.64 9.49
C ALA A 28 7.45 -18.30 10.89
N MET A 29 6.62 -17.97 11.88
CA MET A 29 7.07 -17.78 13.26
C MET A 29 7.66 -19.07 13.86
N ARG A 30 7.04 -20.23 13.59
CA ARG A 30 7.60 -21.53 14.05
C ARG A 30 8.96 -21.79 13.44
N ASP A 31 9.10 -21.58 12.14
CA ASP A 31 10.37 -21.79 11.41
C ASP A 31 11.46 -20.82 11.95
N ALA A 32 11.09 -19.59 12.26
CA ALA A 32 11.98 -18.58 12.84
C ALA A 32 12.15 -18.71 14.36
N LYS A 33 11.50 -19.67 15.01
CA LYS A 33 11.51 -19.88 16.47
C LYS A 33 11.03 -18.64 17.26
N LEU A 34 10.08 -17.88 16.71
CA LEU A 34 9.45 -16.75 17.40
C LEU A 34 8.24 -17.23 18.22
N ASP A 35 8.10 -16.72 19.42
CA ASP A 35 6.97 -16.97 20.32
C ASP A 35 5.85 -15.96 20.13
N ALA A 36 6.21 -14.74 19.72
CA ALA A 36 5.26 -13.67 19.37
C ALA A 36 5.79 -12.83 18.22
N LEU A 37 4.86 -12.26 17.44
CA LEU A 37 5.13 -11.22 16.46
C LEU A 37 4.40 -9.94 16.88
N VAL A 38 5.08 -8.81 16.86
CA VAL A 38 4.53 -7.50 17.18
C VAL A 38 4.56 -6.60 15.96
N ILE A 39 3.43 -6.00 15.62
CA ILE A 39 3.29 -5.09 14.48
C ILE A 39 2.81 -3.74 15.00
N TYR A 40 3.65 -2.72 14.84
CA TYR A 40 3.28 -1.34 15.16
C TYR A 40 2.35 -0.77 14.10
N THR A 41 1.36 0.01 14.53
CA THR A 41 0.44 0.71 13.63
C THR A 41 0.04 2.06 14.18
N ASN A 42 -0.13 2.99 13.26
CA ASN A 42 -0.73 4.31 13.49
C ASN A 42 -1.48 4.74 12.22
N ASN A 43 -1.91 6.00 12.16
CA ASN A 43 -2.64 6.53 11.03
C ASN A 43 -1.83 6.60 9.71
N THR A 44 -0.52 6.45 9.73
CA THR A 44 0.35 6.42 8.54
C THR A 44 0.92 5.04 8.23
N ARG A 45 0.99 4.17 9.24
CA ARG A 45 1.57 2.81 9.15
C ARG A 45 0.49 1.76 9.36
N THR A 46 -0.43 1.65 8.42
CA THR A 46 -1.62 0.79 8.56
C THR A 46 -1.47 -0.58 7.91
N ALA A 47 -0.56 -0.74 6.95
CA ALA A 47 -0.54 -1.84 6.01
C ALA A 47 -0.40 -3.23 6.65
N GLY A 48 0.48 -3.39 7.64
CA GLY A 48 0.69 -4.68 8.30
C GLY A 48 -0.54 -5.15 9.06
N VAL A 49 -1.11 -4.26 9.87
CA VAL A 49 -2.27 -4.57 10.71
C VAL A 49 -3.53 -4.70 9.88
N SER A 50 -3.74 -3.83 8.88
CA SER A 50 -4.91 -3.93 8.00
C SER A 50 -4.90 -5.22 7.18
N TRP A 51 -3.74 -5.66 6.70
CA TRP A 51 -3.61 -6.92 5.98
C TRP A 51 -3.94 -8.14 6.84
N LEU A 52 -3.48 -8.15 8.11
CA LEU A 52 -3.60 -9.34 8.95
C LEU A 52 -4.94 -9.44 9.69
N VAL A 53 -5.52 -8.31 10.07
CA VAL A 53 -6.76 -8.27 10.90
C VAL A 53 -7.83 -7.30 10.41
N GLY A 54 -7.62 -6.61 9.30
CA GLY A 54 -8.59 -5.70 8.71
C GLY A 54 -8.78 -4.38 9.46
N PHE A 55 -7.93 -4.08 10.47
CA PHE A 55 -8.03 -2.83 11.23
C PHE A 55 -7.17 -1.73 10.61
N VAL A 56 -7.77 -0.57 10.40
CA VAL A 56 -7.08 0.64 9.93
C VAL A 56 -7.28 1.73 10.98
N PRO A 57 -6.26 2.05 11.80
CA PRO A 57 -6.36 3.15 12.75
C PRO A 57 -6.41 4.49 12.02
N TYR A 58 -7.19 5.42 12.50
CA TYR A 58 -7.32 6.76 11.93
C TYR A 58 -6.80 7.88 12.83
N TRP A 59 -6.57 7.58 14.09
CA TRP A 59 -5.86 8.40 15.06
C TRP A 59 -5.14 7.49 16.06
N SER A 60 -4.16 8.01 16.77
CA SER A 60 -3.43 7.28 17.81
C SER A 60 -2.59 6.12 17.26
N GLU A 61 -2.07 5.33 18.15
CA GLU A 61 -1.15 4.22 17.88
C GLU A 61 -1.59 2.95 18.60
N ALA A 62 -1.13 1.82 18.08
CA ALA A 62 -1.39 0.52 18.66
C ALA A 62 -0.29 -0.48 18.30
N LEU A 63 -0.22 -1.56 19.06
CA LEU A 63 0.56 -2.74 18.76
C LEU A 63 -0.39 -3.93 18.56
N LEU A 64 -0.35 -4.53 17.38
CA LEU A 64 -0.95 -5.86 17.18
C LEU A 64 0.06 -6.89 17.65
N VAL A 65 -0.34 -7.73 18.58
CA VAL A 65 0.45 -8.86 19.04
C VAL A 65 -0.17 -10.14 18.51
N VAL A 66 0.65 -10.91 17.81
CA VAL A 66 0.30 -12.24 17.30
C VAL A 66 1.09 -13.25 18.10
N PRO A 67 0.51 -13.91 19.10
CA PRO A 67 1.17 -15.02 19.79
C PRO A 67 1.27 -16.22 18.83
N ARG A 68 2.30 -17.06 19.00
CA ARG A 68 2.44 -18.29 18.23
C ARG A 68 1.21 -19.19 18.39
N ASP A 69 0.67 -19.24 19.59
CA ASP A 69 -0.55 -19.95 19.94
C ASP A 69 -1.56 -19.00 20.59
N GLY A 70 -2.85 -19.13 20.26
CA GLY A 70 -3.90 -18.26 20.78
C GLY A 70 -4.35 -17.19 19.81
N ALA A 71 -5.34 -16.36 20.19
CA ALA A 71 -5.88 -15.31 19.34
C ALA A 71 -4.97 -14.07 19.30
N PRO A 72 -4.83 -13.38 18.14
CA PRO A 72 -4.19 -12.08 18.08
C PRO A 72 -4.94 -11.07 18.94
N TYR A 73 -4.20 -10.15 19.58
CA TYR A 73 -4.79 -9.07 20.35
C TYR A 73 -4.13 -7.73 20.02
N LEU A 74 -4.88 -6.65 20.20
CA LEU A 74 -4.42 -5.30 19.96
C LEU A 74 -4.25 -4.56 21.30
N VAL A 75 -3.10 -3.94 21.50
CA VAL A 75 -2.88 -2.98 22.58
C VAL A 75 -2.96 -1.59 21.99
N ALA A 76 -3.97 -0.82 22.37
CA ALA A 76 -4.24 0.49 21.79
C ALA A 76 -4.14 1.62 22.84
N ALA A 77 -3.54 2.74 22.44
CA ALA A 77 -3.52 3.96 23.24
C ALA A 77 -4.87 4.72 23.22
N LEU A 78 -5.84 4.20 22.48
CA LEU A 78 -7.20 4.73 22.42
C LEU A 78 -7.98 4.49 23.72
N THR A 79 -9.00 5.30 23.96
CA THR A 79 -9.87 5.11 25.12
C THR A 79 -10.61 3.76 25.04
N PHE A 80 -10.91 3.15 26.17
CA PHE A 80 -11.62 1.86 26.20
C PHE A 80 -12.99 1.90 25.51
N ARG A 81 -13.58 3.09 25.32
CA ARG A 81 -14.88 3.28 24.63
C ARG A 81 -14.87 2.80 23.19
N VAL A 82 -13.71 2.79 22.53
CA VAL A 82 -13.59 2.34 21.13
C VAL A 82 -13.32 0.83 21.00
N LYS A 83 -13.07 0.13 22.12
CA LYS A 83 -12.78 -1.31 22.13
C LYS A 83 -13.81 -2.11 21.32
N THR A 84 -15.07 -1.99 21.70
CA THR A 84 -16.18 -2.72 21.07
C THR A 84 -16.31 -2.41 19.57
N TRP A 85 -16.02 -1.15 19.18
CA TRP A 85 -16.01 -0.79 17.77
C TRP A 85 -14.86 -1.46 17.02
N ILE A 86 -13.63 -1.45 17.57
CA ILE A 86 -12.47 -2.11 16.95
C ILE A 86 -12.73 -3.61 16.80
N GLU A 87 -13.20 -4.28 17.84
CA GLU A 87 -13.54 -5.71 17.84
C GLU A 87 -14.61 -6.05 16.78
N ARG A 88 -15.56 -5.15 16.55
CA ARG A 88 -16.63 -5.34 15.55
C ARG A 88 -16.14 -5.16 14.10
N VAL A 89 -15.20 -4.24 13.87
CA VAL A 89 -14.74 -3.87 12.52
C VAL A 89 -13.46 -4.58 12.08
N SER A 90 -12.94 -5.49 12.89
CA SER A 90 -11.67 -6.18 12.62
C SER A 90 -11.73 -7.66 13.04
N ARG A 91 -10.73 -8.43 12.61
CA ARG A 91 -10.53 -9.83 13.02
C ARG A 91 -9.55 -9.93 14.19
N ILE A 92 -9.82 -9.19 15.26
CA ILE A 92 -9.01 -9.15 16.49
C ILE A 92 -9.76 -9.93 17.58
N GLY A 93 -9.05 -10.77 18.33
CA GLY A 93 -9.63 -11.54 19.43
C GLY A 93 -9.95 -10.68 20.64
N GLU A 94 -9.05 -9.76 20.99
CA GLU A 94 -9.19 -8.87 22.14
C GLU A 94 -8.51 -7.52 21.87
N VAL A 95 -9.08 -6.45 22.42
CA VAL A 95 -8.47 -5.12 22.47
C VAL A 95 -8.18 -4.74 23.92
N LEU A 96 -6.91 -4.51 24.20
CA LEU A 96 -6.42 -4.00 25.48
C LEU A 96 -6.18 -2.50 25.35
N HIS A 97 -6.58 -1.75 26.36
CA HIS A 97 -6.32 -0.31 26.43
C HIS A 97 -5.16 -0.02 27.39
N ASN A 98 -4.15 0.70 26.89
CA ASN A 98 -3.10 1.28 27.74
C ASN A 98 -2.42 2.43 26.97
N PRO A 99 -2.22 3.62 27.58
CA PRO A 99 -1.48 4.70 26.94
C PRO A 99 0.00 4.34 26.69
N ARG A 100 0.59 3.46 27.49
CA ARG A 100 1.92 2.88 27.28
C ARG A 100 1.76 1.53 26.59
N VAL A 101 1.52 1.57 25.26
CA VAL A 101 1.20 0.36 24.47
C VAL A 101 2.34 -0.66 24.51
N GLY A 102 3.60 -0.19 24.47
CA GLY A 102 4.79 -1.05 24.53
C GLY A 102 4.88 -1.80 25.84
N LEU A 103 4.72 -1.10 26.97
CA LEU A 103 4.75 -1.68 28.32
C LEU A 103 3.70 -2.78 28.48
N LYS A 104 2.46 -2.47 28.10
CA LYS A 104 1.36 -3.43 28.23
C LYS A 104 1.51 -4.64 27.31
N ALA A 105 1.95 -4.44 26.09
CA ALA A 105 2.21 -5.54 25.16
C ALA A 105 3.29 -6.49 25.70
N ALA A 106 4.41 -5.94 26.15
CA ALA A 106 5.51 -6.74 26.70
C ALA A 106 5.12 -7.48 27.98
N GLN A 107 4.39 -6.84 28.92
CA GLN A 107 3.86 -7.49 30.11
C GLN A 107 2.93 -8.66 29.75
N GLN A 108 2.07 -8.47 28.76
CA GLN A 108 1.15 -9.52 28.32
C GLN A 108 1.90 -10.69 27.69
N ILE A 109 2.91 -10.42 26.84
CA ILE A 109 3.76 -11.48 26.25
C ILE A 109 4.52 -12.21 27.38
N ALA A 110 5.17 -11.49 28.28
CA ALA A 110 5.95 -12.07 29.37
C ALA A 110 5.10 -12.90 30.35
N SER A 111 3.81 -12.57 30.50
CA SER A 111 2.88 -13.36 31.31
C SER A 111 2.53 -14.71 30.69
N LEU A 112 2.59 -14.82 29.36
CA LEU A 112 2.40 -16.08 28.64
C LEU A 112 3.68 -16.89 28.58
N GLN A 113 4.81 -16.22 28.32
CA GLN A 113 6.13 -16.84 28.21
C GLN A 113 7.23 -15.88 28.67
N LYS A 114 7.88 -16.16 29.81
CA LYS A 114 8.77 -15.23 30.49
C LYS A 114 9.98 -14.76 29.68
N ASN A 115 10.55 -15.61 28.86
CA ASN A 115 11.74 -15.33 28.02
C ASN A 115 11.40 -15.51 26.55
N ALA A 116 10.27 -14.98 26.12
CA ALA A 116 9.79 -15.15 24.74
C ALA A 116 10.73 -14.49 23.72
N ALA A 117 10.91 -15.18 22.59
CA ALA A 117 11.50 -14.60 21.39
C ALA A 117 10.43 -13.83 20.64
N VAL A 118 10.62 -12.51 20.52
CA VAL A 118 9.64 -11.58 19.95
C VAL A 118 10.20 -10.95 18.69
N GLY A 119 9.54 -11.23 17.56
CA GLY A 119 9.82 -10.54 16.30
C GLY A 119 9.03 -9.22 16.23
N ILE A 120 9.69 -8.13 15.85
CA ILE A 120 9.07 -6.82 15.67
C ILE A 120 9.12 -6.47 14.19
N VAL A 121 7.95 -6.23 13.60
CA VAL A 121 7.83 -5.77 12.21
C VAL A 121 8.12 -4.27 12.18
N ASP A 122 8.95 -3.83 11.21
CA ASP A 122 9.42 -2.45 11.07
C ASP A 122 10.13 -1.97 12.35
N PHE A 123 11.08 -2.78 12.82
CA PHE A 123 11.76 -2.55 14.12
C PHE A 123 12.52 -1.22 14.13
N ASP A 124 13.20 -0.86 13.04
CA ASP A 124 13.91 0.42 12.92
C ASP A 124 12.96 1.62 12.90
N GLY A 125 11.73 1.40 12.49
CA GLY A 125 10.68 2.41 12.47
C GLY A 125 9.82 2.47 13.74
N LEU A 126 10.08 1.59 14.73
CA LEU A 126 9.35 1.60 15.98
C LEU A 126 9.74 2.85 16.81
N PRO A 127 8.76 3.66 17.29
CA PRO A 127 9.07 4.80 18.14
C PRO A 127 9.90 4.39 19.37
N ALA A 128 10.98 5.13 19.64
CA ALA A 128 11.93 4.80 20.72
C ALA A 128 11.23 4.62 22.07
N GLY A 129 10.25 5.47 22.40
CA GLY A 129 9.49 5.34 23.64
C GLY A 129 8.71 4.03 23.76
N ILE A 130 8.19 3.48 22.64
CA ILE A 130 7.53 2.17 22.63
C ILE A 130 8.57 1.06 22.81
N ALA A 131 9.72 1.17 22.16
CA ALA A 131 10.80 0.19 22.34
C ALA A 131 11.30 0.14 23.78
N ASP A 132 11.45 1.30 24.44
CA ASP A 132 11.86 1.37 25.84
C ASP A 132 10.78 0.83 26.77
N ASP A 133 9.51 1.15 26.52
CA ASP A 133 8.36 0.57 27.21
C ASP A 133 8.33 -0.97 27.11
N MET A 134 8.66 -1.53 25.93
CA MET A 134 8.72 -2.98 25.77
C MET A 134 9.86 -3.62 26.57
N ARG A 135 11.03 -2.96 26.63
CA ARG A 135 12.15 -3.43 27.46
C ARG A 135 11.82 -3.37 28.96
N GLU A 136 11.14 -2.30 29.39
CA GLU A 136 10.69 -2.15 30.79
C GLU A 136 9.63 -3.19 31.16
N GLY A 137 8.64 -3.40 30.29
CA GLY A 137 7.52 -4.30 30.56
C GLY A 137 7.87 -5.79 30.46
N GLY A 138 8.96 -6.12 29.77
CA GLY A 138 9.41 -7.49 29.57
C GLY A 138 10.93 -7.61 29.51
N PRO A 139 11.66 -7.43 30.63
CA PRO A 139 13.12 -7.39 30.62
C PRO A 139 13.78 -8.70 30.19
N GLY A 140 13.04 -9.79 30.14
CA GLY A 140 13.52 -11.09 29.66
C GLY A 140 13.15 -11.37 28.19
N LEU A 141 12.43 -10.51 27.52
CA LEU A 141 12.05 -10.73 26.11
C LEU A 141 13.23 -10.51 25.17
N ALA A 142 13.43 -11.45 24.25
CA ALA A 142 14.43 -11.34 23.19
C ALA A 142 13.78 -10.66 21.95
N LEU A 143 13.99 -9.34 21.82
CA LEU A 143 13.45 -8.55 20.71
C LEU A 143 14.36 -8.66 19.49
N SER A 144 13.80 -8.94 18.32
CA SER A 144 14.52 -9.04 17.04
C SER A 144 13.72 -8.44 15.89
N ASP A 145 14.40 -8.05 14.82
CA ASP A 145 13.76 -7.59 13.60
C ASP A 145 13.06 -8.75 12.86
N ALA A 146 11.78 -8.58 12.58
CA ALA A 146 10.97 -9.53 11.83
C ALA A 146 10.42 -8.93 10.51
N GLU A 147 10.87 -7.73 10.10
CA GLU A 147 10.45 -7.13 8.84
C GLU A 147 10.74 -8.02 7.64
N PRO A 148 11.95 -8.64 7.48
CA PRO A 148 12.21 -9.52 6.34
C PRO A 148 11.26 -10.72 6.27
N LEU A 149 10.92 -11.32 7.40
CA LEU A 149 9.97 -12.43 7.50
C LEU A 149 8.58 -11.99 7.07
N PHE A 150 8.09 -10.87 7.60
CA PHE A 150 6.76 -10.38 7.34
C PHE A 150 6.62 -9.86 5.90
N ALA A 151 7.63 -9.18 5.38
CA ALA A 151 7.69 -8.72 3.99
C ALA A 151 7.64 -9.90 3.01
N ALA A 152 8.38 -10.99 3.26
CA ALA A 152 8.35 -12.19 2.44
C ALA A 152 6.96 -12.84 2.37
N LEU A 153 6.23 -12.87 3.49
CA LEU A 153 4.85 -13.38 3.56
C LEU A 153 3.87 -12.54 2.74
N ARG A 154 4.12 -11.25 2.63
CA ARG A 154 3.30 -10.29 1.90
C ARG A 154 3.74 -10.09 0.45
N ALA A 155 4.91 -10.57 0.07
CA ALA A 155 5.46 -10.39 -1.28
C ALA A 155 4.56 -11.00 -2.36
N LYS A 156 3.89 -12.12 -2.06
CA LYS A 156 2.90 -12.74 -2.95
C LYS A 156 1.49 -12.31 -2.56
N ALA A 157 0.74 -11.80 -3.53
CA ALA A 157 -0.65 -11.45 -3.36
C ALA A 157 -1.53 -12.69 -3.23
N ASP A 158 -2.44 -12.67 -2.28
CA ASP A 158 -3.55 -13.62 -2.26
C ASP A 158 -4.73 -13.13 -3.11
N PRO A 159 -5.75 -13.98 -3.37
CA PRO A 159 -6.89 -13.58 -4.19
C PRO A 159 -7.63 -12.33 -3.69
N ALA A 160 -7.67 -12.11 -2.37
CA ALA A 160 -8.29 -10.93 -1.80
C ALA A 160 -7.45 -9.67 -2.05
N ASP A 161 -6.12 -9.77 -1.93
CA ASP A 161 -5.21 -8.67 -2.29
C ASP A 161 -5.41 -8.24 -3.75
N ILE A 162 -5.51 -9.23 -4.67
CA ILE A 162 -5.70 -8.97 -6.09
C ILE A 162 -7.06 -8.29 -6.35
N ALA A 163 -8.12 -8.78 -5.72
CA ALA A 163 -9.46 -8.21 -5.86
C ALA A 163 -9.53 -6.76 -5.33
N LEU A 164 -8.94 -6.49 -4.17
CA LEU A 164 -8.89 -5.14 -3.61
C LEU A 164 -8.04 -4.19 -4.45
N ALA A 165 -6.89 -4.65 -4.96
CA ALA A 165 -6.05 -3.86 -5.86
C ALA A 165 -6.77 -3.56 -7.19
N GLY A 166 -7.50 -4.53 -7.75
CA GLY A 166 -8.36 -4.32 -8.93
C GLY A 166 -9.45 -3.28 -8.68
N LYS A 167 -10.09 -3.31 -7.50
CA LYS A 167 -11.08 -2.31 -7.12
C LYS A 167 -10.47 -0.92 -6.96
N ALA A 168 -9.33 -0.80 -6.28
CA ALA A 168 -8.62 0.47 -6.13
C ALA A 168 -8.15 1.01 -7.50
N ALA A 169 -7.70 0.12 -8.41
CA ALA A 169 -7.32 0.48 -9.77
C ALA A 169 -8.50 1.01 -10.58
N ALA A 170 -9.66 0.36 -10.51
CA ALA A 170 -10.87 0.84 -11.15
C ALA A 170 -11.30 2.22 -10.65
N ILE A 171 -11.21 2.46 -9.32
CA ILE A 171 -11.48 3.79 -8.74
C ILE A 171 -10.49 4.84 -9.28
N ALA A 172 -9.19 4.53 -9.31
CA ALA A 172 -8.18 5.44 -9.84
C ALA A 172 -8.42 5.76 -11.33
N TYR A 173 -8.81 4.76 -12.12
CA TYR A 173 -9.13 4.90 -13.53
C TYR A 173 -10.34 5.83 -13.74
N GLN A 174 -11.44 5.58 -13.03
CA GLN A 174 -12.63 6.42 -13.10
C GLN A 174 -12.34 7.86 -12.67
N ALA A 175 -11.56 8.03 -11.60
CA ALA A 175 -11.14 9.36 -11.16
C ALA A 175 -10.40 10.13 -12.26
N LEU A 176 -9.40 9.52 -12.89
CA LEU A 176 -8.65 10.17 -13.98
C LEU A 176 -9.50 10.35 -15.26
N SER A 177 -10.43 9.45 -15.54
CA SER A 177 -11.35 9.59 -16.67
C SER A 177 -12.32 10.77 -16.49
N GLN A 178 -12.69 11.10 -15.25
CA GLN A 178 -13.52 12.26 -14.91
C GLN A 178 -12.72 13.53 -14.64
N ALA A 179 -11.38 13.47 -14.71
CA ALA A 179 -10.53 14.66 -14.60
C ALA A 179 -10.64 15.53 -15.86
N ARG A 180 -11.80 16.15 -16.07
CA ARG A 180 -12.14 17.00 -17.22
C ARG A 180 -12.34 18.43 -16.77
N GLY A 181 -11.96 19.38 -17.61
CA GLY A 181 -12.16 20.81 -17.33
C GLY A 181 -11.10 21.67 -18.02
N ALA A 182 -11.38 22.97 -18.10
CA ALA A 182 -10.46 23.94 -18.69
C ALA A 182 -9.31 24.34 -17.75
N ARG A 183 -9.41 24.03 -16.46
CA ARG A 183 -8.44 24.41 -15.44
C ARG A 183 -8.03 23.19 -14.61
N LEU A 184 -6.76 23.11 -14.27
CA LEU A 184 -6.19 22.00 -13.53
C LEU A 184 -6.91 21.77 -12.18
N ASN A 185 -7.21 22.81 -11.42
CA ASN A 185 -7.92 22.69 -10.14
C ASN A 185 -9.30 22.06 -10.28
N GLY A 186 -10.04 22.40 -11.35
CA GLY A 186 -11.34 21.79 -11.66
C GLY A 186 -11.20 20.30 -12.00
N MET A 187 -10.17 19.93 -12.76
CA MET A 187 -9.87 18.53 -13.09
C MET A 187 -9.54 17.70 -11.85
N ILE A 188 -8.71 18.26 -10.96
CA ILE A 188 -8.34 17.62 -9.68
C ILE A 188 -9.58 17.44 -8.81
N ALA A 189 -10.42 18.48 -8.67
CA ALA A 189 -11.64 18.41 -7.87
C ALA A 189 -12.62 17.35 -8.40
N ASN A 190 -12.82 17.27 -9.72
CA ASN A 190 -13.68 16.26 -10.33
C ASN A 190 -13.14 14.85 -10.11
N ALA A 191 -11.83 14.65 -10.28
CA ALA A 191 -11.19 13.36 -10.03
C ALA A 191 -11.31 12.93 -8.55
N GLU A 192 -11.10 13.85 -7.61
CA GLU A 192 -11.23 13.58 -6.19
C GLU A 192 -12.68 13.24 -5.81
N GLN A 193 -13.64 14.01 -6.32
CA GLN A 193 -15.06 13.75 -6.10
C GLN A 193 -15.45 12.37 -6.61
N GLN A 194 -15.05 12.01 -7.84
CA GLN A 194 -15.36 10.69 -8.41
C GLN A 194 -14.78 9.56 -7.57
N ALA A 195 -13.50 9.65 -7.20
CA ALA A 195 -12.88 8.63 -6.37
C ALA A 195 -13.61 8.43 -5.03
N ARG A 196 -14.06 9.51 -4.39
CA ARG A 196 -14.83 9.44 -3.15
C ARG A 196 -16.20 8.80 -3.34
N LEU A 197 -16.88 9.10 -4.45
CA LEU A 197 -18.16 8.49 -4.78
C LEU A 197 -18.01 6.97 -5.00
N ASP A 198 -16.91 6.54 -5.61
CA ASP A 198 -16.60 5.12 -5.87
C ASP A 198 -16.05 4.38 -4.64
N GLY A 199 -15.89 5.08 -3.51
CA GLY A 199 -15.53 4.48 -2.22
C GLY A 199 -14.04 4.55 -1.85
N ALA A 200 -13.24 5.39 -2.52
CA ALA A 200 -11.86 5.62 -2.09
C ALA A 200 -11.79 6.10 -0.63
N GLU A 201 -10.98 5.43 0.15
CA GLU A 201 -10.69 5.83 1.54
C GLU A 201 -9.73 7.02 1.55
N GLU A 202 -8.74 6.96 0.68
CA GLU A 202 -7.77 8.02 0.44
C GLU A 202 -7.58 8.20 -1.06
N ILE A 203 -7.34 9.43 -1.47
CA ILE A 203 -6.86 9.77 -2.79
C ILE A 203 -5.84 10.90 -2.70
N TYR A 204 -4.72 10.73 -3.39
CA TYR A 204 -3.70 11.75 -3.57
C TYR A 204 -3.52 11.99 -5.06
N LEU A 205 -3.70 13.24 -5.46
CA LEU A 205 -3.52 13.67 -6.84
C LEU A 205 -2.25 14.51 -6.95
N ALA A 206 -1.46 14.23 -7.97
CA ALA A 206 -0.30 15.03 -8.34
C ALA A 206 -0.34 15.29 -9.84
N ALA A 207 0.21 16.39 -10.29
CA ALA A 207 0.22 16.78 -11.69
C ALA A 207 1.64 17.11 -12.16
N ALA A 208 1.90 16.81 -13.44
CA ALA A 208 2.95 17.42 -14.24
C ALA A 208 2.26 18.29 -15.29
N PRO A 209 2.11 19.61 -15.02
CA PRO A 209 1.17 20.46 -15.76
C PRO A 209 1.62 20.81 -17.18
N ASP A 210 2.91 20.70 -17.49
CA ASP A 210 3.46 20.95 -18.82
C ASP A 210 4.66 20.04 -19.08
N LEU A 211 4.42 18.93 -19.77
CA LEU A 211 5.43 17.92 -20.05
C LEU A 211 6.53 18.38 -21.03
N ALA A 212 6.32 19.47 -21.76
CA ALA A 212 7.35 20.06 -22.59
C ALA A 212 8.41 20.79 -21.75
N ARG A 213 8.07 21.22 -20.54
CA ARG A 213 8.98 21.94 -19.63
C ARG A 213 9.51 21.08 -18.50
N ASP A 214 8.59 20.34 -17.85
CA ASP A 214 8.94 19.55 -16.65
C ASP A 214 8.05 18.31 -16.54
N SER A 215 8.64 17.14 -16.43
CA SER A 215 7.94 15.88 -16.27
C SER A 215 7.76 15.44 -14.81
N ARG A 216 8.21 16.24 -13.85
CA ARG A 216 8.08 15.92 -12.42
C ARG A 216 6.66 16.14 -11.94
N PHE A 217 6.14 15.16 -11.21
CA PHE A 217 4.88 15.32 -10.51
C PHE A 217 5.05 16.23 -9.30
N MET A 218 4.12 17.16 -9.14
CA MET A 218 4.04 18.05 -7.99
C MET A 218 2.62 18.10 -7.45
N ARG A 219 2.48 18.37 -6.16
CA ARG A 219 1.21 18.76 -5.58
C ARG A 219 0.89 20.17 -6.08
N ILE A 220 -0.33 20.33 -6.56
CA ILE A 220 -0.78 21.62 -7.10
C ILE A 220 -1.46 22.42 -6.01
N GLU A 221 -0.98 23.65 -5.84
CA GLU A 221 -1.58 24.67 -4.98
C GLU A 221 -1.86 25.92 -5.83
N GLY A 222 -3.09 26.39 -5.82
CA GLY A 222 -3.52 27.50 -6.65
C GLY A 222 -3.77 27.14 -8.12
N GLU A 223 -3.94 28.16 -8.96
CA GLU A 223 -4.16 27.99 -10.40
C GLU A 223 -2.83 27.84 -11.13
N VAL A 224 -2.73 26.78 -11.93
CA VAL A 224 -1.57 26.50 -12.77
C VAL A 224 -2.03 26.30 -14.20
N ALA A 225 -1.36 26.98 -15.14
CA ALA A 225 -1.62 26.84 -16.57
C ALA A 225 -1.18 25.44 -17.05
N LEU A 226 -2.02 24.85 -17.91
CA LEU A 226 -1.71 23.58 -18.56
C LEU A 226 -0.96 23.82 -19.87
N GLY A 227 0.06 22.98 -20.14
CA GLY A 227 0.66 22.86 -21.46
C GLY A 227 -0.23 22.08 -22.43
N ASN A 228 0.23 21.93 -23.67
CA ASN A 228 -0.46 21.12 -24.68
C ASN A 228 -0.48 19.62 -24.33
N SER A 229 0.48 19.18 -23.53
CA SER A 229 0.50 17.85 -22.91
C SER A 229 0.81 18.00 -21.43
N PHE A 230 0.07 17.28 -20.60
CA PHE A 230 0.22 17.26 -19.14
C PHE A 230 -0.15 15.87 -18.61
N ALA A 231 0.27 15.56 -17.40
CA ALA A 231 -0.05 14.28 -16.77
C ALA A 231 -0.66 14.46 -15.38
N LEU A 232 -1.57 13.55 -15.04
CA LEU A 232 -2.10 13.39 -13.68
C LEU A 232 -1.73 12.02 -13.14
N ARG A 233 -1.43 11.98 -11.85
CA ARG A 233 -1.21 10.75 -11.09
C ARG A 233 -2.24 10.67 -9.96
N ALA A 234 -2.99 9.59 -9.93
CA ALA A 234 -3.89 9.25 -8.84
C ALA A 234 -3.28 8.11 -8.01
N THR A 235 -3.12 8.33 -6.71
CA THR A 235 -2.77 7.31 -5.72
C THR A 235 -3.98 7.07 -4.85
N VAL A 236 -4.57 5.89 -4.92
CA VAL A 236 -5.87 5.57 -4.30
C VAL A 236 -5.71 4.44 -3.30
N ALA A 237 -6.34 4.57 -2.14
CA ALA A 237 -6.51 3.50 -1.17
C ALA A 237 -7.94 2.99 -1.15
N TYR A 238 -8.07 1.67 -1.15
CA TYR A 238 -9.31 0.96 -0.92
C TYR A 238 -9.10 -0.22 0.03
N LYS A 239 -9.78 -0.24 1.17
CA LYS A 239 -9.62 -1.24 2.23
C LYS A 239 -8.15 -1.50 2.62
N GLY A 240 -7.38 -0.42 2.71
CA GLY A 240 -5.96 -0.45 3.05
C GLY A 240 -5.03 -0.90 1.92
N THR A 241 -5.55 -1.21 0.73
CA THR A 241 -4.76 -1.52 -0.45
C THR A 241 -4.55 -0.27 -1.29
N TRP A 242 -3.30 0.02 -1.63
CA TRP A 242 -2.90 1.20 -2.38
C TRP A 242 -2.51 0.85 -3.80
N VAL A 243 -2.95 1.67 -4.75
CA VAL A 243 -2.52 1.61 -6.16
C VAL A 243 -2.21 3.00 -6.69
N ARG A 244 -1.38 3.06 -7.73
CA ARG A 244 -1.08 4.27 -8.48
C ARG A 244 -1.44 4.10 -9.94
N LEU A 245 -2.05 5.11 -10.51
CA LEU A 245 -2.33 5.23 -11.93
C LEU A 245 -1.81 6.58 -12.43
N VAL A 246 -1.14 6.56 -13.57
CA VAL A 246 -0.66 7.77 -14.25
C VAL A 246 -1.28 7.84 -15.63
N ARG A 247 -1.88 8.98 -15.95
CA ARG A 247 -2.43 9.28 -17.27
C ARG A 247 -1.85 10.56 -17.82
N THR A 248 -1.35 10.52 -19.04
CA THR A 248 -0.99 11.72 -19.82
C THR A 248 -2.16 12.13 -20.70
N TYR A 249 -2.42 13.41 -20.72
CA TYR A 249 -3.41 14.07 -21.59
C TYR A 249 -2.64 14.74 -22.72
N CYS A 250 -2.70 14.18 -23.91
CA CYS A 250 -1.99 14.63 -25.11
C CYS A 250 -2.78 14.21 -26.37
N ASP A 251 -2.18 14.37 -27.53
CA ASP A 251 -2.75 13.88 -28.80
C ASP A 251 -3.08 12.38 -28.73
N ALA A 252 -4.24 11.98 -29.28
CA ALA A 252 -4.76 10.62 -29.17
C ALA A 252 -3.86 9.57 -29.85
N ASP A 253 -3.16 9.91 -30.95
CA ASP A 253 -2.25 8.98 -31.63
C ASP A 253 -0.98 8.75 -30.80
N ILE A 254 -0.44 9.82 -30.23
CA ILE A 254 0.70 9.74 -29.30
C ILE A 254 0.34 8.88 -28.09
N ALA A 255 -0.81 9.14 -27.53
CA ALA A 255 -1.35 8.42 -26.39
C ALA A 255 -1.48 6.92 -26.67
N ARG A 256 -2.08 6.52 -27.80
CA ARG A 256 -2.23 5.11 -28.19
C ARG A 256 -0.89 4.42 -28.42
N LYS A 257 0.06 5.06 -29.12
CA LYS A 257 1.41 4.52 -29.32
C LYS A 257 2.14 4.31 -28.00
N ALA A 258 2.04 5.27 -27.08
CA ALA A 258 2.66 5.19 -25.76
C ALA A 258 2.04 4.05 -24.92
N ALA A 259 0.72 3.95 -24.90
CA ALA A 259 -0.01 2.89 -24.19
C ALA A 259 0.38 1.49 -24.69
N ALA A 260 0.43 1.29 -26.01
CA ALA A 260 0.83 0.02 -26.60
C ALA A 260 2.26 -0.38 -26.19
N ARG A 261 3.21 0.55 -26.25
CA ARG A 261 4.60 0.30 -25.80
C ARG A 261 4.68 0.01 -24.31
N PHE A 262 3.94 0.74 -23.50
CA PHE A 262 3.90 0.52 -22.05
C PHE A 262 3.31 -0.86 -21.72
N ALA A 263 2.19 -1.25 -22.35
CA ALA A 263 1.60 -2.56 -22.16
C ALA A 263 2.56 -3.70 -22.54
N GLN A 264 3.30 -3.56 -23.65
CA GLN A 264 4.33 -4.52 -24.05
C GLN A 264 5.46 -4.61 -23.00
N ALA A 265 5.90 -3.47 -22.47
CA ALA A 265 6.94 -3.45 -21.45
C ALA A 265 6.47 -4.11 -20.15
N VAL A 266 5.26 -3.80 -19.70
CA VAL A 266 4.66 -4.42 -18.51
C VAL A 266 4.55 -5.93 -18.67
N ALA A 267 4.11 -6.43 -19.83
CA ALA A 267 3.96 -7.86 -20.10
C ALA A 267 5.28 -8.64 -20.02
N GLN A 268 6.44 -7.96 -20.17
CA GLN A 268 7.75 -8.59 -20.07
C GLN A 268 8.31 -8.65 -18.64
N LEU A 269 7.65 -8.02 -17.67
CA LEU A 269 8.09 -8.15 -16.28
C LEU A 269 8.04 -9.63 -15.82
N PRO A 270 8.98 -10.08 -15.00
CA PRO A 270 9.97 -9.30 -14.23
C PRO A 270 11.23 -8.87 -14.99
N SER A 271 11.38 -9.20 -16.27
CA SER A 271 12.50 -8.68 -17.07
C SER A 271 12.32 -7.19 -17.35
N ASP A 272 13.38 -6.42 -17.21
CA ASP A 272 13.39 -4.99 -17.52
C ASP A 272 13.65 -4.69 -19.02
N SER A 273 13.92 -5.72 -19.82
CA SER A 273 14.17 -5.58 -21.25
C SER A 273 13.06 -4.88 -22.04
N GLY A 274 11.81 -5.03 -21.56
CA GLY A 274 10.65 -4.35 -22.13
C GLY A 274 10.71 -2.82 -22.06
N PHE A 275 11.49 -2.30 -21.11
CA PHE A 275 11.66 -0.85 -20.94
C PHE A 275 12.82 -0.27 -21.75
N ALA A 276 13.41 -1.04 -22.64
CA ALA A 276 14.42 -0.53 -23.58
C ALA A 276 13.85 0.63 -24.40
N GLY A 277 14.54 1.79 -24.38
CA GLY A 277 14.08 3.00 -25.05
C GLY A 277 13.08 3.86 -24.27
N PHE A 278 12.75 3.49 -23.03
CA PHE A 278 12.07 4.41 -22.10
C PHE A 278 13.09 5.38 -21.49
N THR A 279 12.66 6.61 -21.25
CA THR A 279 13.50 7.64 -20.63
C THR A 279 13.78 7.32 -19.15
N SER A 280 12.75 6.84 -18.45
CA SER A 280 12.84 6.34 -17.08
C SER A 280 11.69 5.38 -16.78
N TRP A 281 11.89 4.55 -15.79
CA TRP A 281 10.85 3.63 -15.31
C TRP A 281 11.11 3.22 -13.86
N LEU A 282 10.03 2.85 -13.16
CA LEU A 282 10.03 2.40 -11.79
C LEU A 282 9.02 1.27 -11.64
N VAL A 283 9.43 0.19 -11.00
CA VAL A 283 8.54 -0.88 -10.56
C VAL A 283 8.67 -1.03 -9.04
N GLU A 284 7.58 -0.84 -8.34
CA GLU A 284 7.52 -0.93 -6.88
C GLU A 284 6.37 -1.82 -6.42
N GLY A 285 6.46 -2.37 -5.21
CA GLY A 285 5.37 -3.18 -4.66
C GLY A 285 4.13 -2.33 -4.32
N CYS A 286 2.94 -2.72 -4.78
CA CYS A 286 1.68 -2.04 -4.44
C CYS A 286 1.31 -2.09 -2.96
N ARG A 287 2.02 -2.86 -2.16
CA ARG A 287 1.73 -3.03 -0.72
C ARG A 287 2.37 -2.00 0.17
N MET A 288 3.09 -1.06 -0.41
CA MET A 288 3.64 0.03 0.36
C MET A 288 2.49 0.89 0.88
N ALA A 289 2.40 1.00 2.17
CA ALA A 289 1.33 1.70 2.88
C ALA A 289 1.37 3.21 2.73
N GLN A 290 2.24 3.73 1.89
CA GLN A 290 2.46 5.17 1.82
C GLN A 290 2.37 5.64 0.39
N PRO A 291 1.65 6.76 0.15
CA PRO A 291 1.65 7.44 -1.12
C PRO A 291 2.96 8.24 -1.29
N LEU A 292 4.10 7.58 -1.04
CA LEU A 292 5.39 8.22 -1.25
C LEU A 292 5.58 8.52 -2.72
N ASP A 293 6.04 9.71 -3.00
CA ASP A 293 6.53 10.02 -4.33
C ASP A 293 7.77 9.15 -4.59
N PRO A 294 7.81 8.38 -5.69
CA PRO A 294 9.01 7.68 -6.05
C PRO A 294 10.13 8.71 -6.18
N LEU A 295 11.25 8.42 -5.57
CA LEU A 295 12.45 9.23 -5.76
C LEU A 295 12.77 9.23 -7.25
N ILE A 296 12.96 10.42 -7.81
CA ILE A 296 13.32 10.59 -9.21
C ILE A 296 14.60 9.78 -9.49
N GLY A 297 14.53 8.89 -10.48
CA GLY A 297 15.65 8.06 -10.88
C GLY A 297 15.84 6.74 -10.12
N SER A 298 14.95 6.36 -9.22
CA SER A 298 14.97 5.00 -8.69
C SER A 298 14.55 4.02 -9.79
N ARG A 299 15.52 3.24 -10.26
CA ARG A 299 15.30 2.02 -11.04
C ARG A 299 14.62 0.98 -10.14
N LEU A 300 14.20 -0.18 -10.71
CA LEU A 300 13.91 -1.36 -9.90
C LEU A 300 14.91 -1.41 -8.77
N GLY A 301 14.41 -1.29 -7.53
CA GLY A 301 15.29 -1.22 -6.39
C GLY A 301 16.22 -2.42 -6.45
N GLU A 302 17.50 -2.16 -6.50
CA GLU A 302 18.51 -3.20 -6.36
C GLU A 302 18.17 -3.96 -5.09
N GLY A 303 17.69 -5.19 -5.22
CA GLY A 303 17.35 -6.05 -4.09
C GLY A 303 15.91 -6.61 -4.03
N TYR A 304 14.97 -6.09 -4.81
CA TYR A 304 13.61 -6.64 -4.87
C TYR A 304 13.13 -6.82 -6.31
N PRO A 305 13.64 -7.83 -7.03
CA PRO A 305 13.01 -8.20 -8.30
C PRO A 305 11.56 -8.60 -8.02
N PRO A 306 10.59 -8.15 -8.83
CA PRO A 306 9.21 -8.51 -8.63
C PRO A 306 9.06 -10.04 -8.75
N LEU A 307 8.60 -10.64 -7.67
CA LEU A 307 8.43 -12.09 -7.60
C LEU A 307 7.14 -12.53 -8.31
N PRO A 308 7.09 -13.73 -8.87
CA PRO A 308 5.85 -14.31 -9.34
C PRO A 308 4.76 -14.28 -8.26
N GLY A 309 3.60 -13.75 -8.62
CA GLY A 309 2.49 -13.51 -7.70
C GLY A 309 2.53 -12.16 -6.98
N ALA A 310 3.51 -11.30 -7.24
CA ALA A 310 3.56 -9.96 -6.66
C ALA A 310 2.62 -8.98 -7.38
N LEU A 311 1.98 -8.12 -6.59
CA LEU A 311 1.32 -6.91 -7.09
C LEU A 311 2.35 -5.78 -7.13
N VAL A 312 2.47 -5.12 -8.27
CA VAL A 312 3.42 -4.04 -8.49
C VAL A 312 2.74 -2.79 -9.05
N SER A 313 3.31 -1.64 -8.76
CA SER A 313 3.02 -0.37 -9.42
C SER A 313 4.13 -0.11 -10.44
N VAL A 314 3.76 0.05 -11.69
CA VAL A 314 4.69 0.38 -12.77
C VAL A 314 4.47 1.83 -13.16
N GLN A 315 5.50 2.62 -13.18
CA GLN A 315 5.49 3.99 -13.69
C GLN A 315 6.63 4.14 -14.70
N ALA A 316 6.38 4.86 -15.79
CA ALA A 316 7.36 5.01 -16.84
C ALA A 316 7.21 6.35 -17.56
N ALA A 317 8.32 6.83 -18.11
CA ALA A 317 8.38 7.95 -19.02
C ALA A 317 9.01 7.49 -20.34
N LEU A 318 8.41 7.87 -21.46
CA LEU A 318 8.96 7.61 -22.78
C LEU A 318 8.72 8.80 -23.70
N ALA A 319 9.50 8.89 -24.77
CA ALA A 319 9.31 9.87 -25.83
C ALA A 319 8.61 9.20 -27.03
N ILE A 320 7.50 9.77 -27.50
CA ILE A 320 6.80 9.40 -28.72
C ILE A 320 6.76 10.62 -29.63
N ASP A 321 7.31 10.49 -30.81
CA ASP A 321 7.35 11.57 -31.82
C ASP A 321 7.87 12.91 -31.22
N GLY A 322 8.90 12.83 -30.35
CA GLY A 322 9.52 13.96 -29.67
C GLY A 322 8.76 14.51 -28.46
N GLN A 323 7.60 13.96 -28.10
CA GLN A 323 6.83 14.39 -26.93
C GLN A 323 7.03 13.42 -25.76
N THR A 324 7.22 13.98 -24.56
CA THR A 324 7.29 13.20 -23.32
C THR A 324 5.89 12.71 -22.92
N VAL A 325 5.79 11.42 -22.62
CA VAL A 325 4.57 10.78 -22.11
C VAL A 325 4.90 10.05 -20.82
N LEU A 326 4.10 10.30 -19.79
CA LEU A 326 4.16 9.62 -18.50
C LEU A 326 3.01 8.62 -18.39
N LEU A 327 3.30 7.41 -18.00
CA LEU A 327 2.35 6.32 -17.86
C LEU A 327 2.56 5.58 -16.56
N GLY A 328 1.50 5.01 -16.00
CA GLY A 328 1.64 4.15 -14.84
C GLY A 328 0.37 3.35 -14.59
N ALA A 329 0.56 2.08 -14.23
CA ALA A 329 -0.53 1.17 -13.89
C ALA A 329 -0.11 0.16 -12.82
N PRO A 330 -1.04 -0.33 -11.99
CA PRO A 330 -0.80 -1.50 -11.18
C PRO A 330 -0.84 -2.76 -12.05
N ALA A 331 0.04 -3.71 -11.75
CA ALA A 331 0.13 -4.98 -12.47
C ALA A 331 0.33 -6.16 -11.51
N LEU A 332 -0.10 -7.34 -11.93
CA LEU A 332 0.16 -8.61 -11.27
C LEU A 332 1.23 -9.36 -12.06
N ILE A 333 2.31 -9.75 -11.40
CA ILE A 333 3.29 -10.66 -11.97
C ILE A 333 2.71 -12.08 -11.91
N GLY A 334 2.44 -12.67 -13.06
CA GLY A 334 1.90 -14.03 -13.15
C GLY A 334 2.87 -15.08 -12.60
N ARG A 335 2.35 -16.27 -12.34
CA ARG A 335 3.17 -17.40 -11.84
C ARG A 335 4.20 -17.88 -12.87
N SER A 336 3.92 -17.72 -14.14
CA SER A 336 4.83 -18.02 -15.27
C SER A 336 5.87 -16.93 -15.53
N GLY A 337 5.79 -15.80 -14.83
CA GLY A 337 6.67 -14.65 -15.03
C GLY A 337 6.12 -13.59 -15.99
N GLU A 338 4.97 -13.82 -16.62
CA GLU A 338 4.28 -12.78 -17.40
C GLU A 338 3.52 -11.85 -16.47
N ALA A 339 3.59 -10.55 -16.74
CA ALA A 339 2.80 -9.58 -15.99
C ALA A 339 1.55 -9.15 -16.76
N SER A 340 0.49 -8.88 -16.04
CA SER A 340 -0.75 -8.33 -16.56
C SER A 340 -1.15 -7.08 -15.80
N SER A 341 -1.53 -6.03 -16.52
CA SER A 341 -2.15 -4.85 -15.90
C SER A 341 -3.47 -5.25 -15.24
N LEU A 342 -3.75 -4.65 -14.07
CA LEU A 342 -5.05 -4.80 -13.40
C LEU A 342 -6.15 -3.95 -14.07
N ILE A 343 -5.80 -3.16 -15.07
CA ILE A 343 -6.71 -2.34 -15.87
C ILE A 343 -6.56 -2.79 -17.32
N ALA A 344 -7.67 -3.17 -17.94
CA ALA A 344 -7.67 -3.76 -19.28
C ALA A 344 -7.23 -2.77 -20.38
N ASP A 345 -7.58 -1.49 -20.22
CA ASP A 345 -7.09 -0.38 -21.04
C ASP A 345 -6.75 0.79 -20.12
N PRO A 346 -5.48 0.92 -19.75
CA PRO A 346 -5.12 1.83 -18.67
C PRO A 346 -5.32 3.30 -19.00
N LEU A 347 -5.54 3.72 -20.25
CA LEU A 347 -5.18 5.10 -20.49
C LEU A 347 -6.01 5.88 -21.49
N TYR A 348 -6.71 5.24 -22.42
CA TYR A 348 -7.30 6.02 -23.54
C TYR A 348 -8.59 5.36 -24.05
N ASP A 349 -9.71 6.00 -23.73
CA ASP A 349 -10.95 5.90 -24.50
C ASP A 349 -10.95 6.99 -25.57
#